data_482059005a96dfec0254b8331c86e944
#
_entry.id   482059005a96dfec0254b8331c86e944
#
_cell.length_a   1.000
_cell.length_b   1.000
_cell.length_c   1.000
_cell.angle_alpha   90.00
_cell.angle_beta   90.00
_cell.angle_gamma   90.00
#
_symmetry.space_group_name_H-M   'P 1'
#
loop_
_entity.id
_entity.type
_entity.pdbx_description
1 polymer ?
#
loop_
_entity_poly.entity_id
_entity_poly.type
_entity_poly.pdbx_seq_one_letter_code
_entity_poly.pdbx_strand_id
1 'polypeptide(L)'
;MTTSCEDMAVLREMAAIRSMRRGTINEQYLRVPHKGQPQAGRCGPYHVLSRSEGGKTVSQRLTSGQQLAQAKADVAAHRRFVELCREFEHLTEQFGQQERRAGGLCQEKKRPR
;
A
#
# COMPACT_ATOMS: atom_id res chain seq x y z
N MET A 1 19.39 19.01 15.28
CA MET A 1 18.75 17.88 15.32
C MET A 1 19.08 16.92 14.27
N THR A 2 19.22 15.71 14.57
CA THR A 2 19.63 14.77 13.63
C THR A 2 18.60 13.73 13.41
N THR A 3 18.46 13.28 12.23
CA THR A 3 17.56 12.20 11.93
C THR A 3 18.25 10.91 12.30
N SER A 4 17.53 10.03 12.93
CA SER A 4 18.16 8.79 13.36
C SER A 4 18.47 7.93 12.16
N CYS A 5 19.32 6.95 12.35
CA CYS A 5 19.67 6.04 11.32
C CYS A 5 18.47 5.26 10.87
N GLU A 6 17.59 4.96 11.78
CA GLU A 6 16.38 4.22 11.45
C GLU A 6 15.48 5.02 10.56
N ASP A 7 15.33 6.32 10.84
CA ASP A 7 14.52 7.17 10.02
C ASP A 7 15.09 7.24 8.62
N MET A 8 16.40 7.35 8.51
CA MET A 8 17.03 7.43 7.19
C MET A 8 16.88 6.14 6.42
N ALA A 9 16.94 5.01 7.10
CA ALA A 9 16.79 3.74 6.43
C ALA A 9 15.38 3.60 5.88
N VAL A 10 14.39 4.01 6.66
CA VAL A 10 13.01 3.95 6.23
C VAL A 10 12.80 4.85 5.02
N LEU A 11 13.33 6.06 5.07
CA LEU A 11 13.18 6.99 3.96
C LEU A 11 13.85 6.49 2.70
N ARG A 12 15.00 5.83 2.85
CA ARG A 12 15.67 5.29 1.69
C ARG A 12 14.88 4.18 1.05
N GLU A 13 14.28 3.35 1.87
CA GLU A 13 13.49 2.27 1.34
C GLU A 13 12.25 2.84 0.64
N MET A 14 11.62 3.86 1.22
CA MET A 14 10.46 4.48 0.60
C MET A 14 10.86 5.09 -0.74
N ALA A 15 11.99 5.75 -0.79
CA ALA A 15 12.44 6.39 -2.01
C ALA A 15 12.83 5.39 -3.08
N ALA A 16 13.15 4.18 -2.69
CA ALA A 16 13.53 3.17 -3.64
C ALA A 16 12.34 2.55 -4.36
N ILE A 17 11.15 2.74 -3.83
CA ILE A 17 9.97 2.22 -4.49
C ILE A 17 9.66 3.08 -5.69
N ARG A 18 9.73 2.47 -6.87
CA ARG A 18 9.56 3.24 -8.10
C ARG A 18 8.19 3.12 -8.70
N SER A 19 7.44 2.12 -8.30
CA SER A 19 6.13 1.90 -8.87
C SER A 19 5.26 1.24 -7.81
N MET A 20 4.04 1.69 -7.68
CA MET A 20 3.10 1.07 -6.76
C MET A 20 1.69 1.31 -7.24
N ARG A 21 0.80 0.43 -6.86
CA ARG A 21 -0.63 0.60 -7.14
C ARG A 21 -1.40 0.21 -5.92
N ARG A 22 -2.45 0.95 -5.65
CA ARG A 22 -3.33 0.62 -4.55
C ARG A 22 -4.37 -0.35 -5.09
N GLY A 23 -4.82 -1.24 -4.29
CA GLY A 23 -5.89 -2.11 -4.70
C GLY A 23 -5.66 -3.56 -4.33
N THR A 24 -6.54 -4.39 -4.83
CA THR A 24 -6.50 -5.81 -4.56
C THR A 24 -6.62 -6.55 -5.87
N ILE A 25 -5.86 -7.62 -6.02
CA ILE A 25 -5.93 -8.42 -7.23
C ILE A 25 -6.75 -9.65 -6.93
N ASN A 26 -7.77 -9.87 -7.71
CA ASN A 26 -8.65 -11.01 -7.53
C ASN A 26 -8.70 -11.85 -8.76
N GLU A 27 -8.92 -13.14 -8.58
CA GLU A 27 -9.11 -14.03 -9.69
C GLU A 27 -10.59 -14.18 -9.89
N GLN A 28 -11.04 -14.05 -11.11
CA GLN A 28 -12.44 -14.18 -11.42
C GLN A 28 -12.62 -15.16 -12.57
N TYR A 29 -13.74 -15.84 -12.57
CA TYR A 29 -14.09 -16.76 -13.62
C TYR A 29 -15.42 -16.31 -14.20
N LEU A 30 -15.49 -16.27 -15.50
CA LEU A 30 -16.74 -15.95 -16.13
C LEU A 30 -17.43 -17.22 -16.50
N ARG A 31 -18.72 -17.25 -16.25
CA ARG A 31 -19.49 -18.39 -16.61
C ARG A 31 -19.97 -18.19 -18.02
N VAL A 32 -19.60 -19.06 -18.89
CA VAL A 32 -19.98 -18.94 -20.29
C VAL A 32 -20.96 -20.02 -20.61
N PRO A 33 -22.18 -19.69 -20.92
CA PRO A 33 -23.16 -20.69 -21.21
C PRO A 33 -22.95 -21.25 -22.60
N HIS A 34 -22.79 -22.55 -22.70
CA HIS A 34 -22.66 -23.20 -23.96
C HIS A 34 -23.65 -24.33 -23.99
N LYS A 35 -24.50 -24.31 -24.94
CA LYS A 35 -25.47 -25.34 -25.03
C LYS A 35 -24.83 -26.66 -25.24
N GLY A 36 -25.20 -27.63 -24.50
CA GLY A 36 -24.72 -28.98 -24.66
C GLY A 36 -23.31 -29.25 -24.29
N GLN A 37 -22.68 -28.33 -23.60
CA GLN A 37 -21.31 -28.54 -23.13
C GLN A 37 -21.21 -28.35 -21.66
N PRO A 38 -21.30 -29.38 -20.93
CA PRO A 38 -21.34 -29.28 -19.49
C PRO A 38 -20.10 -28.68 -18.86
N GLN A 39 -18.95 -28.89 -19.45
CA GLN A 39 -17.80 -28.33 -18.82
C GLN A 39 -17.45 -26.97 -19.33
N ALA A 40 -18.29 -26.39 -20.12
CA ALA A 40 -17.98 -25.08 -20.63
C ALA A 40 -18.52 -24.00 -19.77
N GLY A 41 -18.58 -24.13 -18.55
CA GLY A 41 -19.17 -23.15 -17.72
C GLY A 41 -18.27 -22.06 -17.24
N ARG A 42 -16.99 -22.22 -17.39
CA ARG A 42 -16.07 -21.24 -16.87
C ARG A 42 -15.02 -20.84 -17.82
N CYS A 43 -14.70 -19.60 -17.79
CA CYS A 43 -13.67 -19.06 -18.62
C CYS A 43 -12.78 -18.28 -17.68
N GLY A 44 -11.54 -18.49 -17.76
CA GLY A 44 -10.62 -17.80 -16.89
C GLY A 44 -9.57 -18.73 -16.38
N PRO A 45 -8.85 -18.33 -15.33
CA PRO A 45 -9.15 -17.20 -14.48
C PRO A 45 -8.80 -15.87 -15.11
N TYR A 46 -9.58 -14.88 -14.78
CA TYR A 46 -9.25 -13.53 -15.16
C TYR A 46 -8.75 -12.85 -13.91
N HIS A 47 -7.73 -12.04 -14.05
CA HIS A 47 -7.20 -11.33 -12.91
C HIS A 47 -7.62 -9.87 -13.02
N VAL A 48 -8.12 -9.34 -11.94
CA VAL A 48 -8.65 -7.99 -11.92
C VAL A 48 -8.06 -7.23 -10.75
N LEU A 49 -7.56 -6.06 -11.02
CA LEU A 49 -7.07 -5.17 -9.98
C LEU A 49 -8.18 -4.19 -9.68
N SER A 50 -8.64 -4.19 -8.44
CA SER A 50 -9.73 -3.31 -8.02
C SER A 50 -9.29 -2.39 -6.93
N ARG A 51 -9.73 -1.15 -7.00
CA ARG A 51 -9.43 -0.21 -5.95
C ARG A 51 -10.58 0.77 -5.81
N SER A 52 -10.62 1.45 -4.70
CA SER A 52 -11.63 2.43 -4.44
C SER A 52 -11.09 3.81 -4.77
N GLU A 53 -11.83 4.58 -5.52
CA GLU A 53 -11.38 5.89 -5.88
C GLU A 53 -12.56 6.83 -5.84
N GLY A 54 -12.51 7.81 -4.98
CA GLY A 54 -13.58 8.78 -4.89
C GLY A 54 -14.93 8.17 -4.55
N GLY A 55 -14.94 7.11 -3.76
CA GLY A 55 -16.18 6.45 -3.40
C GLY A 55 -16.67 5.43 -4.40
N LYS A 56 -15.93 5.24 -5.48
CA LYS A 56 -16.32 4.27 -6.48
C LYS A 56 -15.26 3.21 -6.62
N THR A 57 -15.66 2.04 -7.05
CA THR A 57 -14.72 0.98 -7.30
C THR A 57 -14.28 1.03 -8.74
N VAL A 58 -12.98 1.11 -8.94
CA VAL A 58 -12.41 1.12 -10.28
C VAL A 58 -11.69 -0.19 -10.47
N SER A 59 -11.97 -0.89 -11.56
CA SER A 59 -11.38 -2.19 -11.82
C SER A 59 -10.63 -2.19 -13.12
N GLN A 60 -9.51 -2.88 -13.13
CA GLN A 60 -8.71 -2.99 -14.33
C GLN A 60 -8.43 -4.46 -14.59
N ARG A 61 -8.74 -4.93 -15.77
CA ARG A 61 -8.48 -6.31 -16.09
C ARG A 61 -7.04 -6.47 -16.52
N LEU A 62 -6.39 -7.50 -16.00
CA LEU A 62 -5.01 -7.78 -16.32
C LEU A 62 -4.99 -8.88 -17.35
N THR A 63 -4.60 -8.53 -18.56
CA THR A 63 -4.79 -9.44 -19.67
C THR A 63 -3.58 -10.28 -20.05
N SER A 64 -2.44 -10.01 -19.49
CA SER A 64 -1.27 -10.82 -19.79
C SER A 64 -0.54 -11.20 -18.52
N GLY A 65 0.29 -12.22 -18.61
CA GLY A 65 1.07 -12.62 -17.47
C GLY A 65 2.01 -11.52 -17.01
N GLN A 66 2.49 -10.73 -17.96
CA GLN A 66 3.38 -9.64 -17.61
C GLN A 66 2.62 -8.55 -16.88
N GLN A 67 1.41 -8.24 -17.31
CA GLN A 67 0.60 -7.26 -16.60
C GLN A 67 0.26 -7.73 -15.22
N LEU A 68 -0.03 -9.01 -15.07
CA LEU A 68 -0.34 -9.56 -13.77
C LEU A 68 0.86 -9.50 -12.85
N ALA A 69 2.03 -9.87 -13.34
CA ALA A 69 3.24 -9.84 -12.53
C ALA A 69 3.56 -8.42 -12.09
N GLN A 70 3.42 -7.47 -12.99
CA GLN A 70 3.69 -6.08 -12.66
C GLN A 70 2.68 -5.56 -11.63
N ALA A 71 1.41 -5.92 -11.79
CA ALA A 71 0.39 -5.49 -10.85
C ALA A 71 0.63 -6.07 -9.47
N LYS A 72 1.04 -7.33 -9.40
CA LYS A 72 1.33 -7.94 -8.11
C LYS A 72 2.49 -7.24 -7.43
N ALA A 73 3.52 -6.92 -8.18
CA ALA A 73 4.66 -6.21 -7.64
C ALA A 73 4.25 -4.82 -7.17
N ASP A 74 3.41 -4.13 -7.93
CA ASP A 74 2.96 -2.80 -7.59
C ASP A 74 2.11 -2.80 -6.34
N VAL A 75 1.25 -3.78 -6.19
CA VAL A 75 0.40 -3.88 -5.00
C VAL A 75 1.25 -4.20 -3.78
N ALA A 76 2.22 -5.09 -3.94
CA ALA A 76 3.11 -5.42 -2.83
C ALA A 76 3.93 -4.20 -2.44
N ALA A 77 4.39 -3.43 -3.42
CA ALA A 77 5.16 -2.23 -3.15
C ALA A 77 4.32 -1.21 -2.37
N HIS A 78 3.05 -1.09 -2.72
CA HIS A 78 2.18 -0.16 -2.00
C HIS A 78 1.98 -0.63 -0.55
N ARG A 79 1.81 -1.91 -0.33
CA ARG A 79 1.66 -2.41 1.03
C ARG A 79 2.91 -2.13 1.85
N ARG A 80 4.07 -2.34 1.22
CA ARG A 80 5.31 -2.06 1.90
C ARG A 80 5.44 -0.56 2.18
N PHE A 81 5.01 0.26 1.25
CA PHE A 81 5.05 1.70 1.43
C PHE A 81 4.21 2.13 2.63
N VAL A 82 3.02 1.55 2.78
CA VAL A 82 2.15 1.88 3.90
C VAL A 82 2.82 1.46 5.22
N GLU A 83 3.46 0.29 5.24
CA GLU A 83 4.17 -0.15 6.42
C GLU A 83 5.29 0.79 6.77
N LEU A 84 6.03 1.25 5.76
CA LEU A 84 7.13 2.17 5.97
C LEU A 84 6.63 3.51 6.48
N CYS A 85 5.49 3.96 6.00
CA CYS A 85 4.90 5.19 6.49
C CYS A 85 4.57 5.08 7.97
N ARG A 86 4.03 3.96 8.39
CA ARG A 86 3.70 3.75 9.77
C ARG A 86 4.95 3.69 10.63
N GLU A 87 5.99 3.05 10.08
CA GLU A 87 7.23 2.96 10.78
C GLU A 87 7.84 4.33 10.96
N PHE A 88 7.83 5.15 9.91
CA PHE A 88 8.38 6.48 9.98
C PHE A 88 7.57 7.34 10.94
N GLU A 89 6.28 7.19 10.94
CA GLU A 89 5.42 7.91 11.85
C GLU A 89 5.78 7.57 13.30
N HIS A 90 5.92 6.29 13.58
CA HIS A 90 6.26 5.84 14.91
C HIS A 90 7.62 6.36 15.37
N LEU A 91 8.61 6.29 14.50
CA LEU A 91 9.94 6.78 14.83
C LEU A 91 9.94 8.29 15.04
N THR A 92 9.20 9.00 14.23
CA THR A 92 9.13 10.44 14.36
C THR A 92 8.42 10.84 15.64
N GLU A 93 7.39 10.11 16.02
CA GLU A 93 6.71 10.38 17.25
C GLU A 93 7.61 10.13 18.44
N GLN A 94 8.39 9.05 18.40
CA GLN A 94 9.30 8.77 19.47
C GLN A 94 10.38 9.82 19.57
N PHE A 95 10.90 10.25 18.44
CA PHE A 95 11.93 11.25 18.43
C PHE A 95 11.39 12.56 19.02
N GLY A 96 10.19 12.96 18.64
CA GLY A 96 9.57 14.15 19.16
C GLY A 96 9.34 14.08 20.66
N GLN A 97 8.96 12.89 21.10
CA GLN A 97 8.75 12.71 22.51
C GLN A 97 10.05 12.83 23.28
N GLN A 98 11.12 12.30 22.76
CA GLN A 98 12.41 12.42 23.40
C GLN A 98 12.89 13.85 23.41
N GLU A 99 12.68 14.58 22.35
CA GLU A 99 13.04 15.96 22.27
C GLU A 99 12.30 16.78 23.31
N ARG A 100 11.05 16.55 23.46
CA ARG A 100 10.26 17.28 24.42
C ARG A 100 10.70 16.98 25.84
N ARG A 101 11.04 15.73 26.11
CA ARG A 101 11.50 15.38 27.41
C ARG A 101 12.83 15.98 27.72
N ALA A 102 13.72 16.01 26.75
CA ALA A 102 15.05 16.48 26.99
C ALA A 102 15.15 17.94 27.08
N GLY A 103 14.42 18.64 26.36
CA GLY A 103 14.73 20.00 26.30
C GLY A 103 13.72 20.98 26.67
N GLY A 104 12.71 21.01 26.30
CA GLY A 104 11.89 22.07 26.56
C GLY A 104 10.58 21.75 26.93
N LEU A 105 10.43 20.66 27.50
CA LEU A 105 9.23 20.34 27.86
C LEU A 105 8.52 21.16 28.74
N CYS A 106 9.14 21.90 29.47
CA CYS A 106 8.48 22.72 30.35
C CYS A 106 7.58 23.65 29.70
N GLN A 107 7.92 24.07 28.56
CA GLN A 107 7.11 25.00 27.94
C GLN A 107 5.78 24.51 27.62
N GLU A 108 5.65 23.32 27.39
CA GLU A 108 4.41 22.81 27.11
C GLU A 108 3.44 22.91 28.19
N LYS A 109 3.88 22.80 29.37
CA LYS A 109 3.03 22.89 30.45
C LYS A 109 2.47 24.18 30.69
N LYS A 110 3.04 25.15 30.20
CA LYS A 110 2.55 26.43 30.43
C LYS A 110 1.53 26.81 29.52
N ARG A 111 1.06 26.01 28.70
CA ARG A 111 0.12 26.37 27.82
C ARG A 111 -1.05 26.83 28.46
N PRO A 112 -1.56 27.90 28.16
CA PRO A 112 -2.66 28.42 28.82
C PRO A 112 -3.78 27.68 28.31
N ARG A 113 -4.66 27.67 28.57
CA ARG A 113 -5.64 26.95 28.19
C ARG A 113 -6.67 27.61 27.94
#